data_0f4fcef740ea5ddb847afc8bca20ee62
#
_entry.id   0f4fcef740ea5ddb847afc8bca20ee62
#
_cell.length_a   1.000
_cell.length_b   1.000
_cell.length_c   1.000
_cell.angle_alpha   90.00
_cell.angle_beta   90.00
_cell.angle_gamma   90.00
#
_symmetry.space_group_name_H-M   'P 1'
#
loop_
_entity.id
_entity.type
_entity.pdbx_description
1 polymer ?
#
loop_
_entity_poly.entity_id
_entity_poly.type
_entity_poly.pdbx_seq_one_letter_code
_entity_poly.pdbx_strand_id
1 'polypeptide(L)'
;MRLTRFLSKNWLLSYASLYVAFLYAPVILLPLFAFNDSTIIAFPIKGFTTKWFTVLFESTALHQAVKNSMIVGVVTAVLSTILGTCAARAMVRFGFPLKRGIVSFIMLPLVLPEIIVAVALLVLLMQLGFSLSIWTVIGGHVLICVPFSVAILSS
;
A
#
# COMPACT_ATOMS: atom_id res chain seq x y z
N MET A 1 25.94 39.21 -3.56
CA MET A 1 25.30 38.06 -4.22
C MET A 1 25.64 36.68 -3.61
N ARG A 2 26.76 36.43 -2.93
CA ARG A 2 27.07 35.14 -2.25
C ARG A 2 26.39 34.97 -0.89
N LEU A 3 26.20 36.03 -0.11
CA LEU A 3 25.59 35.99 1.23
C LEU A 3 24.08 35.67 1.19
N THR A 4 23.34 36.19 0.23
CA THR A 4 21.91 35.89 0.07
C THR A 4 21.67 34.42 -0.30
N ARG A 5 22.56 33.81 -1.05
CA ARG A 5 22.49 32.41 -1.43
C ARG A 5 22.83 31.47 -0.25
N PHE A 6 23.67 31.92 0.67
CA PHE A 6 24.04 31.16 1.87
C PHE A 6 22.92 31.20 2.92
N LEU A 7 22.29 32.35 3.11
CA LEU A 7 21.14 32.53 4.00
C LEU A 7 19.90 31.78 3.50
N SER A 8 19.63 31.81 2.18
CA SER A 8 18.52 31.07 1.60
C SER A 8 18.69 29.55 1.68
N LYS A 9 19.92 29.04 1.55
CA LYS A 9 20.21 27.63 1.66
C LYS A 9 20.00 27.11 3.09
N ASN A 10 20.42 27.87 4.10
CA ASN A 10 20.25 27.50 5.51
C ASN A 10 18.76 27.55 5.93
N TRP A 11 18.00 28.54 5.45
CA TRP A 11 16.58 28.63 5.69
C TRP A 11 15.81 27.44 5.08
N LEU A 12 16.12 27.09 3.85
CA LEU A 12 15.49 25.94 3.17
C LEU A 12 15.83 24.62 3.87
N LEU A 13 17.08 24.46 4.30
CA LEU A 13 17.51 23.28 5.07
C LEU A 13 16.77 23.20 6.42
N SER A 14 16.68 24.31 7.15
CA SER A 14 15.95 24.37 8.42
C SER A 14 14.48 24.06 8.23
N TYR A 15 13.84 24.64 7.21
CA TYR A 15 12.44 24.35 6.88
C TYR A 15 12.24 22.88 6.51
N ALA A 16 13.10 22.33 5.64
CA ALA A 16 13.03 20.93 5.25
C ALA A 16 13.23 19.99 6.44
N SER A 17 14.20 20.30 7.34
CA SER A 17 14.45 19.50 8.54
C SER A 17 13.26 19.54 9.51
N LEU A 18 12.66 20.72 9.71
CA LEU A 18 11.48 20.87 10.55
C LEU A 18 10.27 20.11 9.97
N TYR A 19 10.07 20.21 8.66
CA TYR A 19 9.01 19.50 7.96
C TYR A 19 9.17 17.98 8.07
N VAL A 20 10.38 17.47 7.84
CA VAL A 20 10.69 16.04 8.02
C VAL A 20 10.48 15.62 9.46
N ALA A 21 10.98 16.38 10.45
CA ALA A 21 10.77 16.09 11.87
C ALA A 21 9.27 16.05 12.23
N PHE A 22 8.48 16.97 11.72
CA PHE A 22 7.02 16.99 11.90
C PHE A 22 6.34 15.75 11.30
N LEU A 23 6.74 15.34 10.09
CA LEU A 23 6.19 14.14 9.44
C LEU A 23 6.56 12.85 10.18
N TYR A 24 7.80 12.76 10.70
CA TYR A 24 8.26 11.56 11.41
C TYR A 24 7.88 11.52 12.88
N ALA A 25 7.50 12.66 13.50
CA ALA A 25 7.13 12.70 14.91
C ALA A 25 6.03 11.68 15.28
N PRO A 26 4.91 11.58 14.54
CA PRO A 26 3.89 10.56 14.82
C PRO A 26 4.41 9.13 14.66
N VAL A 27 5.32 8.90 13.70
CA VAL A 27 5.89 7.57 13.42
C VAL A 27 6.84 7.14 14.55
N ILE A 28 7.60 8.07 15.14
CA ILE A 28 8.49 7.80 16.28
C ILE A 28 7.69 7.49 17.56
N LEU A 29 6.48 8.04 17.69
CA LEU A 29 5.62 7.74 18.84
C LEU A 29 5.19 6.28 18.89
N LEU A 30 5.02 5.60 17.73
CA LEU A 30 4.60 4.20 17.68
C LEU A 30 5.59 3.27 18.43
N PRO A 31 6.90 3.24 18.11
CA PRO A 31 7.84 2.42 18.85
C PRO A 31 7.97 2.85 20.33
N LEU A 32 7.82 4.15 20.63
CA LEU A 32 7.85 4.62 22.01
C LEU A 32 6.69 4.01 22.82
N PHE A 33 5.48 4.03 22.29
CA PHE A 33 4.30 3.44 22.94
C PHE A 33 4.29 1.91 22.92
N ALA A 34 5.04 1.25 22.02
CA ALA A 34 5.20 -0.19 22.02
C ALA A 34 5.84 -0.73 23.33
N PHE A 35 6.62 0.11 24.01
CA PHE A 35 7.21 -0.21 25.32
C PHE A 35 6.41 0.33 26.49
N ASN A 36 5.28 1.01 26.28
CA ASN A 36 4.47 1.55 27.37
C ASN A 36 3.69 0.44 28.08
N ASP A 37 3.76 0.38 29.40
CA ASP A 37 2.98 -0.55 30.22
C ASP A 37 1.53 -0.07 30.41
N SER A 38 0.84 0.17 29.31
CA SER A 38 -0.56 0.57 29.28
C SER A 38 -1.21 0.09 27.98
N THR A 39 -2.48 -0.27 28.04
CA THR A 39 -3.31 -0.58 26.87
C THR A 39 -3.77 0.67 26.12
N ILE A 40 -3.63 1.84 26.76
CA ILE A 40 -4.02 3.13 26.18
C ILE A 40 -2.78 3.81 25.63
N ILE A 41 -2.83 4.15 24.35
CA ILE A 41 -1.77 4.90 23.65
C ILE A 41 -1.95 6.39 23.94
N ALA A 42 -1.50 6.81 25.14
CA ALA A 42 -1.60 8.19 25.60
C ALA A 42 -0.47 8.54 26.57
N PHE A 43 -0.16 9.83 26.68
CA PHE A 43 0.71 10.36 27.74
C PHE A 43 -0.08 10.57 29.04
N PRO A 44 0.57 10.42 30.22
CA PRO A 44 1.97 10.07 30.43
C PRO A 44 2.28 8.59 30.26
N ILE A 45 3.53 8.24 29.92
CA ILE A 45 4.01 6.85 29.90
C ILE A 45 3.98 6.33 31.35
N LYS A 46 3.25 5.20 31.55
CA LYS A 46 3.05 4.64 32.90
C LYS A 46 4.21 3.76 33.37
N GLY A 47 4.99 3.24 32.43
CA GLY A 47 6.15 2.36 32.70
C GLY A 47 6.67 1.77 31.41
N PHE A 48 7.83 1.09 31.48
CA PHE A 48 8.42 0.40 30.35
C PHE A 48 8.24 -1.11 30.52
N THR A 49 7.76 -1.76 29.45
CA THR A 49 7.54 -3.21 29.43
C THR A 49 7.82 -3.77 28.04
N THR A 50 8.21 -5.04 28.00
CA THR A 50 8.32 -5.84 26.77
C THR A 50 7.20 -6.87 26.62
N LYS A 51 6.25 -6.90 27.56
CA LYS A 51 5.18 -7.92 27.59
C LYS A 51 4.36 -7.97 26.29
N TRP A 52 4.20 -6.85 25.60
CA TRP A 52 3.47 -6.80 24.35
C TRP A 52 4.11 -7.61 23.23
N PHE A 53 5.45 -7.70 23.24
CA PHE A 53 6.18 -8.54 22.27
C PHE A 53 5.94 -10.02 22.55
N THR A 54 5.89 -10.44 23.83
CA THR A 54 5.54 -11.83 24.18
C THR A 54 4.11 -12.16 23.73
N VAL A 55 3.14 -11.29 24.05
CA VAL A 55 1.74 -11.44 23.60
C VAL A 55 1.64 -11.50 22.08
N LEU A 56 2.44 -10.69 21.37
CA LEU A 56 2.52 -10.70 19.90
C LEU A 56 2.98 -12.07 19.38
N PHE A 57 4.08 -12.61 19.94
CA PHE A 57 4.64 -13.89 19.52
C PHE A 57 3.75 -15.08 19.90
N GLU A 58 2.92 -14.98 20.92
CA GLU A 58 1.97 -16.02 21.32
C GLU A 58 0.63 -15.94 20.57
N SER A 59 0.37 -14.84 19.85
CA SER A 59 -0.90 -14.62 19.17
C SER A 59 -1.02 -15.47 17.91
N THR A 60 -1.79 -16.53 17.98
CA THR A 60 -2.12 -17.40 16.82
C THR A 60 -2.88 -16.64 15.73
N ALA A 61 -3.74 -15.71 16.11
CA ALA A 61 -4.49 -14.87 15.19
C ALA A 61 -3.54 -13.97 14.36
N LEU A 62 -2.51 -13.41 15.00
CA LEU A 62 -1.52 -12.59 14.31
C LEU A 62 -0.67 -13.44 13.35
N HIS A 63 -0.20 -14.60 13.78
CA HIS A 63 0.55 -15.50 12.91
C HIS A 63 -0.26 -15.89 11.67
N GLN A 64 -1.55 -16.20 11.84
CA GLN A 64 -2.42 -16.50 10.72
C GLN A 64 -2.61 -15.29 9.80
N ALA A 65 -2.77 -14.08 10.37
CA ALA A 65 -2.89 -12.85 9.59
C ALA A 65 -1.63 -12.56 8.78
N VAL A 66 -0.44 -12.71 9.39
CA VAL A 66 0.85 -12.55 8.69
C VAL A 66 0.98 -13.57 7.56
N LYS A 67 0.68 -14.85 7.82
CA LYS A 67 0.71 -15.90 6.80
C LYS A 67 -0.21 -15.55 5.63
N ASN A 68 -1.45 -15.16 5.91
CA ASN A 68 -2.42 -14.79 4.88
C ASN A 68 -1.93 -13.58 4.07
N SER A 69 -1.41 -12.55 4.73
CA SER A 69 -0.87 -11.35 4.07
C SER A 69 0.32 -11.69 3.17
N MET A 70 1.21 -12.56 3.62
CA MET A 70 2.35 -13.02 2.79
C MET A 70 1.88 -13.78 1.55
N ILE A 71 0.89 -14.69 1.70
CA ILE A 71 0.33 -15.43 0.56
C ILE A 71 -0.32 -14.45 -0.43
N VAL A 72 -1.18 -13.57 0.06
CA VAL A 72 -1.84 -12.56 -0.78
C VAL A 72 -0.80 -11.70 -1.49
N GLY A 73 0.19 -11.16 -0.76
CA GLY A 73 1.20 -10.28 -1.33
C GLY A 73 2.04 -10.96 -2.42
N VAL A 74 2.57 -12.16 -2.13
CA VAL A 74 3.43 -12.89 -3.08
C VAL A 74 2.64 -13.31 -4.33
N VAL A 75 1.46 -13.91 -4.15
CA VAL A 75 0.65 -14.38 -5.28
C VAL A 75 0.17 -13.21 -6.14
N THR A 76 -0.29 -12.12 -5.51
CA THR A 76 -0.67 -10.89 -6.23
C THR A 76 0.51 -10.32 -7.03
N ALA A 77 1.68 -10.21 -6.41
CA ALA A 77 2.87 -9.67 -7.08
C ALA A 77 3.24 -10.49 -8.32
N VAL A 78 3.26 -11.81 -8.20
CA VAL A 78 3.58 -12.71 -9.33
C VAL A 78 2.54 -12.59 -10.44
N LEU A 79 1.26 -12.68 -10.11
CA LEU A 79 0.18 -12.62 -11.11
C LEU A 79 0.13 -11.23 -11.78
N SER A 80 0.22 -10.16 -11.02
CA SER A 80 0.18 -8.80 -11.56
C SER A 80 1.40 -8.50 -12.45
N THR A 81 2.57 -9.02 -12.10
CA THR A 81 3.77 -8.88 -12.93
C THR A 81 3.62 -9.63 -14.25
N ILE A 82 3.17 -10.86 -14.22
CA ILE A 82 2.98 -11.66 -15.44
C ILE A 82 1.92 -11.01 -16.34
N LEU A 83 0.73 -10.73 -15.81
CA LEU A 83 -0.36 -10.13 -16.56
C LEU A 83 -0.01 -8.73 -17.07
N GLY A 84 0.60 -7.90 -16.22
CA GLY A 84 1.04 -6.57 -16.56
C GLY A 84 2.10 -6.56 -17.66
N THR A 85 3.07 -7.46 -17.58
CA THR A 85 4.11 -7.62 -18.62
C THR A 85 3.51 -8.05 -19.94
N CYS A 86 2.63 -9.04 -19.95
CA CYS A 86 1.93 -9.50 -21.14
C CYS A 86 1.10 -8.38 -21.77
N ALA A 87 0.33 -7.67 -20.95
CA ALA A 87 -0.51 -6.56 -21.42
C ALA A 87 0.34 -5.40 -21.96
N ALA A 88 1.38 -4.96 -21.23
CA ALA A 88 2.29 -3.90 -21.68
C ALA A 88 2.97 -4.26 -23.00
N ARG A 89 3.47 -5.49 -23.12
CA ARG A 89 4.07 -5.98 -24.36
C ARG A 89 3.08 -5.99 -25.53
N ALA A 90 1.84 -6.42 -25.28
CA ALA A 90 0.80 -6.39 -26.29
C ALA A 90 0.49 -4.96 -26.74
N MET A 91 0.40 -4.03 -25.79
CA MET A 91 0.13 -2.62 -26.06
C MET A 91 1.25 -1.92 -26.83
N VAL A 92 2.52 -2.25 -26.53
CA VAL A 92 3.66 -1.59 -27.20
C VAL A 92 3.91 -2.19 -28.57
N ARG A 93 3.89 -3.52 -28.71
CA ARG A 93 4.34 -4.20 -29.94
C ARG A 93 3.26 -4.42 -30.99
N PHE A 94 1.99 -4.47 -30.61
CA PHE A 94 0.92 -4.86 -31.55
C PHE A 94 -0.07 -3.71 -31.78
N GLY A 95 -0.50 -3.57 -33.04
CA GLY A 95 -1.64 -2.76 -33.42
C GLY A 95 -2.88 -3.66 -33.52
N PHE A 96 -3.94 -3.36 -32.76
CA PHE A 96 -5.19 -4.12 -32.79
C PHE A 96 -6.38 -3.17 -32.67
N PRO A 97 -7.57 -3.59 -33.19
CA PRO A 97 -8.76 -2.77 -33.09
C PRO A 97 -9.12 -2.53 -31.62
N LEU A 98 -9.72 -1.36 -31.33
CA LEU A 98 -10.14 -0.95 -29.97
C LEU A 98 -9.01 -0.83 -28.92
N LYS A 99 -7.73 -0.85 -29.35
CA LYS A 99 -6.56 -0.75 -28.46
C LYS A 99 -6.72 0.38 -27.44
N ARG A 100 -7.09 1.59 -27.89
CA ARG A 100 -7.28 2.75 -26.99
C ARG A 100 -8.34 2.48 -25.92
N GLY A 101 -9.47 1.91 -26.28
CA GLY A 101 -10.54 1.56 -25.35
C GLY A 101 -10.10 0.52 -24.32
N ILE A 102 -9.40 -0.53 -24.76
CA ILE A 102 -8.89 -1.58 -23.88
C ILE A 102 -7.86 -1.01 -22.91
N VAL A 103 -6.93 -0.17 -23.37
CA VAL A 103 -5.95 0.52 -22.50
C VAL A 103 -6.67 1.38 -21.47
N SER A 104 -7.63 2.21 -21.90
CA SER A 104 -8.42 3.04 -20.99
C SER A 104 -9.17 2.20 -19.95
N PHE A 105 -9.76 1.09 -20.35
CA PHE A 105 -10.46 0.19 -19.44
C PHE A 105 -9.51 -0.43 -18.39
N ILE A 106 -8.34 -0.91 -18.82
CA ILE A 106 -7.34 -1.46 -17.90
C ILE A 106 -6.86 -0.38 -16.91
N MET A 107 -6.78 0.89 -17.33
CA MET A 107 -6.31 1.98 -16.47
C MET A 107 -7.40 2.57 -15.55
N LEU A 108 -8.67 2.19 -15.72
CA LEU A 108 -9.77 2.70 -14.90
C LEU A 108 -9.54 2.57 -13.38
N PRO A 109 -9.02 1.45 -12.84
CA PRO A 109 -8.79 1.33 -11.41
C PRO A 109 -7.82 2.36 -10.84
N LEU A 110 -6.90 2.91 -11.64
CA LEU A 110 -5.97 3.96 -11.18
C LEU A 110 -6.62 5.33 -11.02
N VAL A 111 -7.72 5.58 -11.72
CA VAL A 111 -8.43 6.86 -11.70
C VAL A 111 -9.43 6.92 -10.55
N LEU A 112 -9.95 5.77 -10.16
CA LEU A 112 -10.95 5.65 -9.11
C LEU A 112 -10.28 5.57 -7.72
N PRO A 113 -10.85 6.21 -6.69
CA PRO A 113 -10.40 5.99 -5.32
C PRO A 113 -10.45 4.49 -4.96
N GLU A 114 -9.34 3.94 -4.48
CA GLU A 114 -9.20 2.50 -4.21
C GLU A 114 -10.30 1.94 -3.30
N ILE A 115 -10.74 2.74 -2.32
CA ILE A 115 -11.81 2.33 -1.41
C ILE A 115 -13.14 2.12 -2.13
N ILE A 116 -13.44 2.94 -3.15
CA ILE A 116 -14.67 2.80 -3.97
C ILE A 116 -14.59 1.52 -4.79
N VAL A 117 -13.44 1.23 -5.40
CA VAL A 117 -13.21 0.00 -6.17
C VAL A 117 -13.36 -1.23 -5.26
N ALA A 118 -12.77 -1.18 -4.06
CA ALA A 118 -12.84 -2.27 -3.09
C ALA A 118 -14.28 -2.56 -2.64
N VAL A 119 -15.06 -1.52 -2.30
CA VAL A 119 -16.47 -1.68 -1.89
C VAL A 119 -17.34 -2.17 -3.05
N ALA A 120 -17.15 -1.60 -4.24
CA ALA A 120 -17.89 -2.03 -5.43
C ALA A 120 -17.62 -3.51 -5.78
N LEU A 121 -16.35 -3.92 -5.70
CA LEU A 121 -15.95 -5.30 -5.94
C LEU A 121 -16.52 -6.24 -4.88
N LEU A 122 -16.51 -5.85 -3.61
CA LEU A 122 -17.10 -6.62 -2.52
C LEU A 122 -18.60 -6.86 -2.78
N VAL A 123 -19.35 -5.79 -3.07
CA VAL A 123 -20.78 -5.87 -3.35
C VAL A 123 -21.05 -6.75 -4.57
N LEU A 124 -20.28 -6.59 -5.64
CA LEU A 124 -20.40 -7.39 -6.85
C LEU A 124 -20.18 -8.89 -6.57
N LEU A 125 -19.10 -9.24 -5.85
CA LEU A 125 -18.79 -10.62 -5.51
C LEU A 125 -19.90 -11.26 -4.66
N MET A 126 -20.44 -10.50 -3.69
CA MET A 126 -21.57 -10.98 -2.87
C MET A 126 -22.83 -11.19 -3.70
N GLN A 127 -23.17 -10.28 -4.62
CA GLN A 127 -24.32 -10.41 -5.50
C GLN A 127 -24.20 -11.60 -6.46
N LEU A 128 -22.99 -11.92 -6.90
CA LEU A 128 -22.71 -13.06 -7.76
C LEU A 128 -22.63 -14.40 -6.98
N GLY A 129 -22.80 -14.36 -5.64
CA GLY A 129 -22.78 -15.55 -4.80
C GLY A 129 -21.37 -16.10 -4.50
N PHE A 130 -20.31 -15.33 -4.76
CA PHE A 130 -18.96 -15.73 -4.40
C PHE A 130 -18.77 -15.64 -2.88
N SER A 131 -18.25 -16.71 -2.28
CA SER A 131 -17.79 -16.69 -0.89
C SER A 131 -16.51 -15.89 -0.76
N LEU A 132 -16.45 -15.00 0.26
CA LEU A 132 -15.25 -14.25 0.56
C LEU A 132 -14.15 -15.18 1.04
N SER A 133 -13.00 -15.13 0.39
CA SER A 133 -11.86 -16.01 0.64
C SER A 133 -10.56 -15.30 0.30
N ILE A 134 -9.44 -15.91 0.63
CA ILE A 134 -8.11 -15.42 0.24
C ILE A 134 -7.99 -15.20 -1.28
N TRP A 135 -8.68 -16.04 -2.08
CA TRP A 135 -8.65 -15.95 -3.54
C TRP A 135 -9.41 -14.73 -4.08
N THR A 136 -10.53 -14.38 -3.45
CA THR A 136 -11.27 -13.16 -3.81
C THR A 136 -10.48 -11.90 -3.45
N VAL A 137 -9.76 -11.93 -2.34
CA VAL A 137 -8.83 -10.85 -1.93
C VAL A 137 -7.68 -10.73 -2.94
N ILE A 138 -7.04 -11.83 -3.32
CA ILE A 138 -6.00 -11.84 -4.35
C ILE A 138 -6.52 -11.27 -5.67
N GLY A 139 -7.71 -11.70 -6.12
CA GLY A 139 -8.34 -11.18 -7.33
C GLY A 139 -8.53 -9.66 -7.31
N GLY A 140 -9.02 -9.13 -6.18
CA GLY A 140 -9.16 -7.68 -5.99
C GLY A 140 -7.83 -6.93 -6.05
N HIS A 141 -6.80 -7.46 -5.40
CA HIS A 141 -5.46 -6.86 -5.44
C HIS A 141 -4.83 -6.92 -6.83
N VAL A 142 -4.97 -8.05 -7.54
CA VAL A 142 -4.52 -8.18 -8.94
C VAL A 142 -5.18 -7.16 -9.85
N LEU A 143 -6.49 -6.94 -9.70
CA LEU A 143 -7.25 -5.95 -10.47
C LEU A 143 -6.69 -4.53 -10.29
N ILE A 144 -6.24 -4.18 -9.09
CA ILE A 144 -5.65 -2.87 -8.80
C ILE A 144 -4.17 -2.81 -9.24
N CYS A 145 -3.40 -3.89 -9.04
CA CYS A 145 -1.95 -3.90 -9.29
C CYS A 145 -1.58 -4.04 -10.77
N VAL A 146 -2.40 -4.71 -11.59
CA VAL A 146 -2.13 -4.88 -13.03
C VAL A 146 -1.97 -3.54 -13.77
N PRO A 147 -2.86 -2.55 -13.60
CA PRO A 147 -2.70 -1.24 -14.22
C PRO A 147 -1.36 -0.55 -13.87
N PHE A 148 -0.90 -0.65 -12.61
CA PHE A 148 0.41 -0.12 -12.20
C PHE A 148 1.55 -0.79 -12.96
N SER A 149 1.51 -2.13 -13.04
CA SER A 149 2.51 -2.89 -13.78
C SER A 149 2.53 -2.51 -15.26
N VAL A 150 1.35 -2.35 -15.87
CA VAL A 150 1.23 -1.92 -17.27
C VAL A 150 1.77 -0.50 -17.45
N ALA A 151 1.41 0.44 -16.58
CA ALA A 151 1.85 1.84 -16.67
C ALA A 151 3.38 1.95 -16.61
N ILE A 152 4.03 1.23 -15.68
CA ILE A 152 5.48 1.24 -15.51
C ILE A 152 6.18 0.58 -16.69
N LEU A 153 5.65 -0.53 -17.21
CA LEU A 153 6.32 -1.33 -18.26
C LEU A 153 6.05 -0.82 -19.68
N SER A 154 5.06 0.04 -19.88
CA SER A 154 4.74 0.64 -21.18
C SER A 154 5.34 2.03 -21.39
N SER A 155 5.95 2.62 -20.34
CA SER A 155 6.71 3.88 -20.43
C SER A 155 8.10 3.63 -21.01
#